data_81b00b0674aa788a042e1d145babbbf3
#
_entry.id   81b00b0674aa788a042e1d145babbbf3
#
_cell.length_a   1.000
_cell.length_b   1.000
_cell.length_c   1.000
_cell.angle_alpha   90.00
_cell.angle_beta   90.00
_cell.angle_gamma   90.00
#
_symmetry.space_group_name_H-M   'P 1'
#
loop_
_entity.id
_entity.type
_entity.pdbx_description
1 polymer ?
#
loop_
_entity_poly.entity_id
_entity_poly.type
_entity_poly.pdbx_seq_one_letter_code
_entity_poly.pdbx_strand_id
1 'polypeptide(L)'
;MKIRKETTQELYEMARIGYVDDYELYINTDDAGNIPHFHLRDADDWDKFHTCICIEKPEYFIHGNKQDKCNSKLKKDISKFMYEFHSGYRMSNYEVIVNLWNQNNSKMNIQPRFDNSGNIIIPDYTQLR
;
A
#
# COMPACT_ATOMS: atom_id res chain seq x y z
N MET A 1 -2.85 -25.54 -2.50
CA MET A 1 -2.48 -24.14 -2.24
C MET A 1 -1.00 -24.06 -1.91
N LYS A 2 -0.31 -23.15 -2.55
CA LYS A 2 1.12 -22.98 -2.35
C LYS A 2 1.34 -21.84 -1.35
N ILE A 3 1.97 -22.15 -0.23
CA ILE A 3 2.25 -21.15 0.80
C ILE A 3 3.74 -20.82 0.78
N ARG A 4 4.06 -19.55 0.61
CA ARG A 4 5.43 -19.07 0.67
C ARG A 4 5.81 -18.81 2.13
N LYS A 5 6.95 -19.34 2.55
CA LYS A 5 7.51 -19.04 3.86
C LYS A 5 8.29 -17.74 3.80
N GLU A 6 8.00 -16.83 4.72
CA GLU A 6 8.72 -15.58 4.86
C GLU A 6 9.99 -15.80 5.67
N THR A 7 11.07 -15.13 5.29
CA THR A 7 12.27 -15.12 6.09
C THR A 7 12.08 -14.21 7.30
N THR A 8 12.89 -14.38 8.33
CA THR A 8 12.85 -13.50 9.51
C THR A 8 13.07 -12.04 9.13
N GLN A 9 14.00 -11.78 8.21
CA GLN A 9 14.29 -10.43 7.75
C GLN A 9 13.11 -9.80 7.02
N GLU A 10 12.43 -10.56 6.15
CA GLU A 10 11.24 -10.08 5.45
C GLU A 10 10.13 -9.68 6.42
N LEU A 11 9.92 -10.46 7.47
CA LEU A 11 8.91 -10.15 8.49
C LEU A 11 9.21 -8.84 9.23
N TYR A 12 10.47 -8.57 9.55
CA TYR A 12 10.87 -7.35 10.24
C TYR A 12 10.83 -6.11 9.35
N GLU A 13 11.05 -6.28 8.04
CA GLU A 13 11.09 -5.17 7.09
C GLU A 13 9.73 -4.85 6.49
N MET A 14 8.70 -5.57 6.86
CA MET A 14 7.38 -5.48 6.27
C MET A 14 6.33 -5.06 7.30
N ALA A 15 5.56 -4.03 6.96
CA ALA A 15 4.39 -3.62 7.75
C ALA A 15 3.13 -3.92 6.95
N ARG A 16 2.41 -4.96 7.35
CA ARG A 16 1.13 -5.32 6.73
C ARG A 16 0.04 -4.37 7.18
N ILE A 17 -0.72 -3.83 6.21
CA ILE A 17 -1.86 -2.96 6.49
C ILE A 17 -3.15 -3.79 6.55
N GLY A 18 -3.34 -4.69 5.60
CA GLY A 18 -4.53 -5.52 5.50
C GLY A 18 -4.60 -6.23 4.17
N TYR A 19 -5.82 -6.60 3.79
CA TYR A 19 -6.07 -7.35 2.55
C TYR A 19 -7.10 -6.63 1.70
N VAL A 20 -6.84 -6.60 0.40
CA VAL A 20 -7.79 -6.17 -0.63
C VAL A 20 -8.12 -7.42 -1.42
N ASP A 21 -9.33 -7.97 -1.28
CA ASP A 21 -9.69 -9.27 -1.82
C ASP A 21 -8.68 -10.34 -1.35
N ASP A 22 -8.07 -11.07 -2.27
CA ASP A 22 -7.08 -12.10 -1.96
C ASP A 22 -5.65 -11.56 -1.96
N TYR A 23 -5.48 -10.24 -2.01
CA TYR A 23 -4.17 -9.59 -2.08
C TYR A 23 -3.81 -8.97 -0.74
N GLU A 24 -2.55 -9.13 -0.36
CA GLU A 24 -1.98 -8.49 0.82
C GLU A 24 -1.44 -7.12 0.46
N LEU A 25 -1.83 -6.11 1.22
CA LEU A 25 -1.31 -4.76 1.08
C LEU A 25 -0.33 -4.49 2.22
N TYR A 26 0.89 -4.11 1.87
CA TYR A 26 1.93 -3.89 2.86
C TYR A 26 2.90 -2.78 2.44
N ILE A 27 3.67 -2.30 3.41
CA ILE A 27 4.74 -1.32 3.21
C ILE A 27 6.05 -1.97 3.66
N ASN A 28 7.11 -1.81 2.88
CA ASN A 28 8.43 -2.15 3.35
C ASN A 28 8.95 -1.02 4.24
N THR A 29 9.51 -1.39 5.38
CA THR A 29 10.03 -0.41 6.33
C THR A 29 11.47 0.01 6.04
N ASP A 30 12.06 -0.54 4.97
CA ASP A 30 13.42 -0.24 4.55
C ASP A 30 13.46 0.19 3.07
N ASP A 31 12.64 1.18 2.72
CA ASP A 31 12.58 1.75 1.38
C ASP A 31 13.11 3.20 1.35
N ALA A 32 14.09 3.48 2.21
CA ALA A 32 14.65 4.83 2.34
C ALA A 32 15.17 5.36 0.99
N GLY A 33 14.75 6.59 0.65
CA GLY A 33 15.16 7.26 -0.58
C GLY A 33 14.28 6.97 -1.80
N ASN A 34 13.31 6.08 -1.69
CA ASN A 34 12.37 5.80 -2.77
C ASN A 34 11.14 6.70 -2.66
N ILE A 35 10.43 6.86 -3.79
CA ILE A 35 9.12 7.52 -3.81
C ILE A 35 8.18 6.72 -2.91
N PRO A 36 7.37 7.38 -2.06
CA PRO A 36 6.43 6.67 -1.19
C PRO A 36 5.50 5.76 -1.98
N HIS A 37 5.50 4.47 -1.64
CA HIS A 37 4.71 3.46 -2.33
C HIS A 37 4.33 2.32 -1.39
N PHE A 38 3.28 1.60 -1.77
CA PHE A 38 2.89 0.36 -1.09
C PHE A 38 2.95 -0.80 -2.07
N HIS A 39 2.99 -2.00 -1.52
CA HIS A 39 3.00 -3.24 -2.28
C HIS A 39 1.65 -3.92 -2.18
N LEU A 40 1.24 -4.55 -3.26
CA LEU A 40 0.05 -5.40 -3.31
C LEU A 40 0.46 -6.71 -3.96
N ARG A 41 0.26 -7.83 -3.26
CA ARG A 41 0.67 -9.14 -3.75
C ARG A 41 -0.35 -10.22 -3.40
N ASP A 42 -0.38 -11.31 -4.19
CA ASP A 42 -1.22 -12.45 -3.88
C ASP A 42 -0.84 -13.01 -2.51
N ALA A 43 -1.81 -13.19 -1.63
CA ALA A 43 -1.56 -13.60 -0.26
C ALA A 43 -1.06 -15.05 -0.16
N ASP A 44 -1.46 -15.92 -1.09
CA ASP A 44 -1.08 -17.33 -1.08
C ASP A 44 0.19 -17.59 -1.88
N ASP A 45 0.40 -16.87 -2.97
CA ASP A 45 1.55 -17.07 -3.86
C ASP A 45 2.05 -15.73 -4.37
N TRP A 46 3.12 -15.22 -3.77
CA TRP A 46 3.70 -13.92 -4.11
C TRP A 46 4.15 -13.83 -5.57
N ASP A 47 4.50 -14.96 -6.17
CA ASP A 47 4.96 -14.97 -7.57
C ASP A 47 3.80 -14.87 -8.56
N LYS A 48 2.57 -15.14 -8.12
CA LYS A 48 1.38 -15.09 -8.96
C LYS A 48 0.96 -13.67 -9.31
N PHE A 49 1.13 -12.74 -8.37
CA PHE A 49 0.78 -11.33 -8.56
C PHE A 49 1.58 -10.47 -7.59
N HIS A 50 2.20 -9.43 -8.10
CA HIS A 50 2.89 -8.45 -7.28
C HIS A 50 3.00 -7.13 -8.02
N THR A 51 2.55 -6.04 -7.41
CA THR A 51 2.68 -4.71 -7.97
C THR A 51 2.98 -3.68 -6.88
N CYS A 52 3.52 -2.54 -7.30
CA CYS A 52 3.78 -1.41 -6.41
C CYS A 52 3.02 -0.19 -6.90
N ILE A 53 2.45 0.56 -5.97
CA ILE A 53 1.59 1.70 -6.27
C ILE A 53 2.01 2.89 -5.40
N CYS A 54 2.11 4.08 -6.01
CA CYS A 54 2.42 5.30 -5.27
C CYS A 54 1.35 5.60 -4.22
N ILE A 55 1.77 6.09 -3.07
CA ILE A 55 0.83 6.46 -2.00
C ILE A 55 0.15 7.80 -2.30
N GLU A 56 0.88 8.77 -2.83
CA GLU A 56 0.39 10.14 -2.99
C GLU A 56 -0.37 10.39 -4.29
N LYS A 57 -0.35 9.46 -5.22
CA LYS A 57 -1.01 9.60 -6.51
C LYS A 57 -1.38 8.23 -7.09
N PRO A 58 -2.43 8.15 -7.93
CA PRO A 58 -2.86 6.85 -8.48
C PRO A 58 -1.98 6.43 -9.67
N GLU A 59 -0.75 6.09 -9.38
CA GLU A 59 0.23 5.67 -10.39
C GLU A 59 1.00 4.46 -9.91
N TYR A 60 1.33 3.55 -10.85
CA TYR A 60 2.21 2.45 -10.54
C TYR A 60 3.62 2.97 -10.26
N PHE A 61 4.27 2.39 -9.29
CA PHE A 61 5.68 2.63 -9.02
C PHE A 61 6.48 1.43 -9.53
N ILE A 62 7.29 1.65 -10.56
CA ILE A 62 8.09 0.58 -11.15
C ILE A 62 9.26 0.25 -10.24
N HIS A 63 9.26 -0.97 -9.69
CA HIS A 63 10.26 -1.42 -8.73
C HIS A 63 10.66 -2.86 -9.06
N GLY A 64 11.79 -3.03 -9.75
CA GLY A 64 12.26 -4.34 -10.15
C GLY A 64 11.30 -5.04 -11.09
N ASN A 65 10.94 -6.29 -10.77
CA ASN A 65 10.05 -7.10 -11.58
C ASN A 65 8.58 -7.06 -11.12
N LYS A 66 8.24 -6.16 -10.20
CA LYS A 66 6.90 -6.08 -9.60
C LYS A 66 6.03 -5.14 -10.42
N GLN A 67 5.47 -5.66 -11.52
CA GLN A 67 4.83 -4.86 -12.57
C GLN A 67 3.45 -5.34 -12.98
N ASP A 68 2.81 -6.22 -12.21
CA ASP A 68 1.48 -6.68 -12.53
C ASP A 68 0.49 -5.52 -12.48
N LYS A 69 -0.49 -5.54 -13.38
CA LYS A 69 -1.49 -4.49 -13.48
C LYS A 69 -2.79 -4.92 -12.82
N CYS A 70 -3.45 -3.96 -12.20
CA CYS A 70 -4.75 -4.18 -11.58
C CYS A 70 -5.86 -4.05 -12.61
N ASN A 71 -6.84 -4.96 -12.57
CA ASN A 71 -8.05 -4.80 -13.39
C ASN A 71 -8.98 -3.74 -12.75
N SER A 72 -10.06 -3.41 -13.44
CA SER A 72 -10.99 -2.37 -12.97
C SER A 72 -11.61 -2.69 -11.62
N LYS A 73 -11.95 -3.95 -11.38
CA LYS A 73 -12.50 -4.39 -10.10
C LYS A 73 -11.51 -4.16 -8.96
N LEU A 74 -10.27 -4.59 -9.17
CA LEU A 74 -9.24 -4.45 -8.14
C LEU A 74 -8.94 -2.98 -7.85
N LYS A 75 -8.92 -2.12 -8.87
CA LYS A 75 -8.74 -0.67 -8.67
C LYS A 75 -9.84 -0.09 -7.79
N LYS A 76 -11.10 -0.47 -8.03
CA LYS A 76 -12.23 -0.03 -7.19
C LYS A 76 -12.09 -0.54 -5.75
N ASP A 77 -11.69 -1.79 -5.59
CA ASP A 77 -11.54 -2.40 -4.27
C ASP A 77 -10.39 -1.76 -3.49
N ILE A 78 -9.29 -1.40 -4.17
CA ILE A 78 -8.20 -0.64 -3.55
C ILE A 78 -8.71 0.72 -3.07
N SER A 79 -9.44 1.44 -3.92
CA SER A 79 -9.99 2.75 -3.56
C SER A 79 -10.91 2.65 -2.34
N LYS A 80 -11.79 1.67 -2.32
CA LYS A 80 -12.68 1.42 -1.19
C LYS A 80 -11.89 1.11 0.08
N PHE A 81 -10.88 0.26 -0.02
CA PHE A 81 -10.02 -0.12 1.11
C PHE A 81 -9.38 1.11 1.76
N MET A 82 -8.93 2.07 0.97
CA MET A 82 -8.25 3.25 1.50
C MET A 82 -9.15 4.10 2.41
N TYR A 83 -10.46 4.11 2.18
CA TYR A 83 -11.43 4.82 3.01
C TYR A 83 -11.90 4.03 4.22
N GLU A 84 -11.69 2.71 4.24
CA GLU A 84 -12.18 1.87 5.32
C GLU A 84 -11.41 2.13 6.62
N PHE A 85 -12.13 2.02 7.73
CA PHE A 85 -11.57 2.22 9.07
C PHE A 85 -10.71 1.05 9.48
N HIS A 86 -9.49 1.34 9.94
CA HIS A 86 -8.57 0.32 10.46
C HIS A 86 -8.73 0.25 11.98
N SER A 87 -9.35 -0.82 12.47
CA SER A 87 -9.66 -0.96 13.89
C SER A 87 -8.43 -0.95 14.80
N GLY A 88 -7.31 -1.49 14.31
CA GLY A 88 -6.06 -1.54 15.09
C GLY A 88 -5.45 -0.17 15.34
N TYR A 89 -5.51 0.72 14.35
CA TYR A 89 -4.94 2.07 14.44
C TYR A 89 -5.99 3.16 14.63
N ARG A 90 -7.26 2.82 14.54
CA ARG A 90 -8.41 3.73 14.76
C ARG A 90 -8.40 4.94 13.83
N MET A 91 -8.09 4.70 12.57
CA MET A 91 -8.09 5.70 11.49
C MET A 91 -8.30 5.00 10.16
N SER A 92 -8.46 5.73 9.07
CA SER A 92 -8.60 5.11 7.74
C SER A 92 -7.35 4.31 7.37
N ASN A 93 -7.52 3.30 6.54
CA ASN A 93 -6.36 2.54 6.03
C ASN A 93 -5.34 3.43 5.34
N TYR A 94 -5.80 4.45 4.59
CA TYR A 94 -4.88 5.39 3.94
C TYR A 94 -4.04 6.15 4.97
N GLU A 95 -4.64 6.62 6.04
CA GLU A 95 -3.89 7.32 7.10
C GLU A 95 -2.88 6.40 7.77
N VAL A 96 -3.22 5.13 7.97
CA VAL A 96 -2.28 4.12 8.49
C VAL A 96 -1.07 4.01 7.57
N ILE A 97 -1.32 3.92 6.24
CA ILE A 97 -0.26 3.81 5.24
C ILE A 97 0.67 5.02 5.30
N VAL A 98 0.11 6.23 5.31
CA VAL A 98 0.88 7.47 5.39
C VAL A 98 1.72 7.52 6.66
N ASN A 99 1.13 7.20 7.80
CA ASN A 99 1.83 7.25 9.09
C ASN A 99 2.96 6.24 9.18
N LEU A 100 2.72 5.01 8.73
CA LEU A 100 3.75 3.97 8.76
C LEU A 100 4.88 4.28 7.77
N TRP A 101 4.56 4.81 6.59
CA TRP A 101 5.59 5.26 5.66
C TRP A 101 6.48 6.34 6.30
N ASN A 102 5.86 7.38 6.85
CA ASN A 102 6.59 8.50 7.44
C ASN A 102 7.42 8.07 8.65
N GLN A 103 6.91 7.15 9.44
CA GLN A 103 7.60 6.65 10.62
C GLN A 103 8.90 5.92 10.26
N ASN A 104 8.92 5.24 9.12
CA ASN A 104 10.04 4.41 8.69
C ASN A 104 10.92 5.05 7.62
N ASN A 105 10.48 6.12 6.98
CA ASN A 105 11.15 6.73 5.83
C ASN A 105 11.25 8.24 5.98
N SER A 106 11.94 8.71 7.01
CA SER A 106 11.98 10.11 7.38
C SER A 106 12.54 11.06 6.31
N LYS A 107 13.32 10.55 5.34
CA LYS A 107 13.89 11.35 4.26
C LYS A 107 12.89 11.65 3.14
N MET A 108 11.83 10.88 3.03
CA MET A 108 10.82 11.00 1.98
C MET A 108 9.42 11.02 2.60
N ASN A 109 9.23 11.96 3.52
CA ASN A 109 7.95 12.09 4.22
C ASN A 109 6.83 12.53 3.29
N ILE A 110 5.66 11.94 3.50
CA ILE A 110 4.43 12.38 2.88
C ILE A 110 3.85 13.52 3.71
N GLN A 111 3.47 14.60 3.05
CA GLN A 111 2.75 15.71 3.68
C GLN A 111 1.26 15.53 3.38
N PRO A 112 0.47 15.00 4.32
CA PRO A 112 -0.95 14.77 4.07
C PRO A 112 -1.66 16.09 3.79
N ARG A 113 -2.61 16.07 2.85
CA ARG A 113 -3.45 17.21 2.53
C ARG A 113 -4.85 16.97 3.06
N PHE A 114 -5.52 18.05 3.46
CA PHE A 114 -6.85 17.97 4.03
C PHE A 114 -7.81 18.87 3.27
N ASP A 115 -9.07 18.44 3.17
CA ASP A 115 -10.13 19.26 2.57
C ASP A 115 -10.61 20.32 3.57
N ASN A 116 -11.59 21.14 3.14
CA ASN A 116 -12.11 22.22 3.96
C ASN A 116 -12.84 21.73 5.22
N SER A 117 -13.24 20.47 5.25
CA SER A 117 -13.89 19.84 6.41
C SER A 117 -12.91 19.16 7.36
N GLY A 118 -11.61 19.21 7.06
CA GLY A 118 -10.57 18.59 7.87
C GLY A 118 -10.35 17.11 7.59
N ASN A 119 -10.95 16.57 6.53
CA ASN A 119 -10.74 15.17 6.13
C ASN A 119 -9.51 15.05 5.26
N ILE A 120 -8.74 13.98 5.47
CA ILE A 120 -7.57 13.71 4.63
C ILE A 120 -8.00 13.47 3.19
N ILE A 121 -7.28 14.06 2.24
CA ILE A 121 -7.53 13.86 0.82
C ILE A 121 -6.84 12.57 0.39
N ILE A 122 -7.63 11.61 -0.11
CA ILE A 122 -7.15 10.31 -0.56
C ILE A 122 -7.15 10.29 -2.09
N PRO A 123 -6.03 9.88 -2.74
CA PRO A 123 -6.01 9.76 -4.19
C PRO A 123 -7.09 8.81 -4.70
N ASP A 124 -7.59 9.06 -5.90
CA ASP A 124 -8.60 8.20 -6.53
C ASP A 124 -7.92 7.03 -7.24
N TYR A 125 -7.81 5.90 -6.55
CA TYR A 125 -7.17 4.71 -7.09
C TYR A 125 -7.97 4.00 -8.18
N THR A 126 -9.22 4.41 -8.43
CA THR A 126 -9.94 3.95 -9.63
C THR A 126 -9.29 4.46 -10.90
N GLN A 127 -8.50 5.53 -10.80
CA GLN A 127 -7.76 6.14 -11.91
C GLN A 127 -6.32 5.62 -12.02
N LEU A 128 -5.99 4.54 -11.35
CA LEU A 128 -4.63 3.96 -11.32
C LEU A 128 -4.10 3.67 -12.73
N ARG A 129 -2.89 4.18 -13.02
CA ARG A 129 -2.26 4.03 -14.32
C ARG A 129 -0.73 4.09 -14.24
#